data_8765cd56422727db58f59232a9f9128a
#
_entry.id   8765cd56422727db58f59232a9f9128a
#
_cell.length_a   1.000
_cell.length_b   1.000
_cell.length_c   1.000
_cell.angle_alpha   90.00
_cell.angle_beta   90.00
_cell.angle_gamma   90.00
#
_symmetry.space_group_name_H-M   'P 1'
#
loop_
_entity.id
_entity.type
_entity.pdbx_description
1 polymer ?
#
loop_
_entity_poly.entity_id
_entity_poly.type
_entity_poly.pdbx_seq_one_letter_code
_entity_poly.pdbx_strand_id
1 'polypeptide(L)'
;RAVVELYGADYVLLAKREVVFDLPGAATTPVFVEGLLSGNQAVAQTFFTVDQASIEWTRTTTQPVVPGVRDIVWQGGSQPRVSATLINPIAEPFSNVRLIATVFDSNDQAIAASRTVVAILPAQGTAPMVFTWNVPFASTPARVEVISLIQVP
;
A
#
# COMPACT_ATOMS: atom_id res chain seq x y z
N ARG A 1 -14.17 -7.64 -4.43
CA ARG A 1 -13.98 -6.45 -5.30
C ARG A 1 -14.39 -5.18 -4.58
N ALA A 2 -13.78 -4.08 -4.92
CA ALA A 2 -14.24 -2.76 -4.52
C ALA A 2 -14.09 -1.76 -5.67
N VAL A 3 -14.83 -0.66 -5.54
CA VAL A 3 -14.77 0.47 -6.47
C VAL A 3 -14.31 1.69 -5.71
N VAL A 4 -13.33 2.40 -6.27
CA VAL A 4 -12.90 3.71 -5.80
C VAL A 4 -13.38 4.76 -6.78
N GLU A 5 -14.04 5.79 -6.28
CA GLU A 5 -14.56 6.89 -7.06
C GLU A 5 -14.11 8.22 -6.48
N LEU A 6 -13.60 9.10 -7.33
CA LEU A 6 -13.20 10.46 -6.99
C LEU A 6 -14.23 11.44 -7.55
N TYR A 7 -14.69 12.37 -6.73
CA TYR A 7 -15.65 13.41 -7.11
C TYR A 7 -15.09 14.81 -6.86
N GLY A 8 -15.39 15.73 -7.75
CA GLY A 8 -15.17 17.15 -7.57
C GLY A 8 -16.19 17.81 -6.65
N ALA A 9 -16.05 19.12 -6.42
CA ALA A 9 -16.94 19.90 -5.54
C ALA A 9 -18.42 19.85 -5.97
N ASP A 10 -18.68 19.71 -7.28
CA ASP A 10 -20.03 19.68 -7.86
C ASP A 10 -20.60 18.27 -7.99
N TYR A 11 -20.05 17.30 -7.24
CA TYR A 11 -20.39 15.88 -7.36
C TYR A 11 -20.19 15.29 -8.75
N VAL A 12 -19.33 15.91 -9.55
CA VAL A 12 -18.93 15.37 -10.85
C VAL A 12 -17.91 14.26 -10.65
N LEU A 13 -18.17 13.08 -11.21
CA LEU A 13 -17.24 11.96 -11.19
C LEU A 13 -15.97 12.31 -11.99
N LEU A 14 -14.83 12.36 -11.32
CA LEU A 14 -13.53 12.65 -11.91
C LEU A 14 -12.79 11.41 -12.36
N ALA A 15 -12.83 10.38 -11.53
CA ALA A 15 -12.17 9.11 -11.83
C ALA A 15 -12.87 7.94 -11.10
N LYS A 16 -12.79 6.77 -11.72
CA LYS A 16 -13.34 5.52 -11.17
C LYS A 16 -12.38 4.37 -11.46
N ARG A 17 -12.14 3.53 -10.45
CA ARG A 17 -11.35 2.30 -10.59
C ARG A 17 -12.00 1.16 -9.82
N GLU A 18 -12.04 0.00 -10.46
CA GLU A 18 -12.32 -1.27 -9.79
C GLU A 18 -11.00 -1.89 -9.34
N VAL A 19 -10.98 -2.45 -8.13
CA VAL A 19 -9.83 -3.15 -7.55
C VAL A 19 -10.27 -4.49 -6.98
N VAL A 20 -9.37 -5.47 -7.09
CA VAL A 20 -9.53 -6.79 -6.47
C VAL A 20 -8.39 -6.96 -5.48
N PHE A 21 -8.71 -7.41 -4.27
CA PHE A 21 -7.74 -7.62 -3.21
C PHE A 21 -8.21 -8.73 -2.27
N ASP A 22 -7.24 -9.33 -1.58
CA ASP A 22 -7.49 -10.34 -0.56
C ASP A 22 -7.57 -9.67 0.81
N LEU A 23 -8.47 -10.16 1.66
CA LEU A 23 -8.62 -9.73 3.04
C LEU A 23 -8.28 -10.90 3.96
N PRO A 24 -7.05 -10.99 4.46
CA PRO A 24 -6.70 -12.01 5.45
C PRO A 24 -7.49 -11.76 6.74
N GLY A 25 -7.94 -12.84 7.38
CA GLY A 25 -8.68 -12.75 8.64
C GLY A 25 -7.88 -12.06 9.74
N ALA A 26 -8.54 -11.22 10.52
CA ALA A 26 -7.97 -10.52 11.68
C ALA A 26 -6.74 -9.64 11.37
N ALA A 27 -6.62 -9.11 10.15
CA ALA A 27 -5.54 -8.24 9.73
C ALA A 27 -6.05 -6.94 9.10
N THR A 28 -5.23 -5.89 9.16
CA THR A 28 -5.45 -4.67 8.40
C THR A 28 -4.72 -4.81 7.06
N THR A 29 -5.45 -4.67 5.97
CA THR A 29 -4.89 -4.77 4.62
C THR A 29 -4.99 -3.42 3.92
N PRO A 30 -3.87 -2.78 3.56
CA PRO A 30 -3.91 -1.57 2.76
C PRO A 30 -4.28 -1.93 1.32
N VAL A 31 -5.19 -1.15 0.75
CA VAL A 31 -5.56 -1.24 -0.67
C VAL A 31 -4.89 -0.10 -1.42
N PHE A 32 -4.00 -0.44 -2.35
CA PHE A 32 -3.31 0.55 -3.17
C PHE A 32 -3.94 0.59 -4.57
N VAL A 33 -4.46 1.75 -4.93
CA VAL A 33 -5.14 1.97 -6.20
C VAL A 33 -4.32 2.87 -7.09
N GLU A 34 -3.84 2.33 -8.20
CA GLU A 34 -3.04 3.08 -9.19
C GLU A 34 -3.91 3.67 -10.29
N GLY A 35 -3.41 4.75 -10.88
CA GLY A 35 -4.01 5.34 -12.08
C GLY A 35 -5.35 6.05 -11.84
N LEU A 36 -5.63 6.45 -10.60
CA LEU A 36 -6.71 7.39 -10.31
C LEU A 36 -6.20 8.81 -10.59
N LEU A 37 -6.57 9.34 -11.75
CA LEU A 37 -6.16 10.67 -12.18
C LEU A 37 -7.39 11.58 -12.24
N SER A 38 -7.40 12.64 -11.46
CA SER A 38 -8.44 13.67 -11.49
C SER A 38 -8.20 14.73 -12.58
N GLY A 39 -7.14 14.58 -13.39
CA GLY A 39 -6.67 15.63 -14.27
C GLY A 39 -6.18 16.85 -13.49
N ASN A 40 -6.64 18.03 -13.87
CA ASN A 40 -6.34 19.29 -13.16
C ASN A 40 -7.45 19.68 -12.16
N GLN A 41 -8.41 18.79 -11.89
CA GLN A 41 -9.54 19.09 -11.02
C GLN A 41 -9.24 18.66 -9.59
N ALA A 42 -9.63 19.52 -8.64
CA ALA A 42 -9.50 19.20 -7.22
C ALA A 42 -10.48 18.11 -6.82
N VAL A 43 -10.00 17.09 -6.13
CA VAL A 43 -10.84 16.05 -5.53
C VAL A 43 -11.44 16.59 -4.24
N ALA A 44 -12.77 16.61 -4.16
CA ALA A 44 -13.51 17.03 -2.98
C ALA A 44 -13.96 15.83 -2.12
N GLN A 45 -14.27 14.72 -2.78
CA GLN A 45 -14.75 13.50 -2.09
C GLN A 45 -14.17 12.25 -2.74
N THR A 46 -13.94 11.24 -1.90
CA THR A 46 -13.51 9.91 -2.34
C THR A 46 -14.42 8.87 -1.71
N PHE A 47 -14.97 7.99 -2.54
CA PHE A 47 -15.76 6.85 -2.07
C PHE A 47 -15.00 5.55 -2.34
N PHE A 48 -15.05 4.67 -1.35
CA PHE A 48 -14.56 3.31 -1.44
C PHE A 48 -15.72 2.35 -1.12
N THR A 49 -16.24 1.69 -2.15
CA THR A 49 -17.41 0.82 -2.03
C THR A 49 -17.00 -0.63 -2.27
N VAL A 50 -17.20 -1.48 -1.26
CA VAL A 50 -16.97 -2.92 -1.37
C VAL A 50 -18.20 -3.59 -1.95
N ASP A 51 -18.01 -4.37 -3.01
CA ASP A 51 -19.07 -5.23 -3.56
C ASP A 51 -19.22 -6.49 -2.69
N GLN A 52 -20.22 -6.46 -1.82
CA GLN A 52 -20.46 -7.56 -0.89
C GLN A 52 -20.82 -8.87 -1.60
N ALA A 53 -21.45 -8.80 -2.78
CA ALA A 53 -21.81 -9.99 -3.55
C ALA A 53 -20.59 -10.69 -4.17
N SER A 54 -19.48 -9.98 -4.31
CA SER A 54 -18.22 -10.52 -4.85
C SER A 54 -17.29 -11.11 -3.79
N ILE A 55 -17.68 -11.14 -2.51
CA ILE A 55 -16.84 -11.66 -1.44
C ILE A 55 -16.91 -13.19 -1.45
N GLU A 56 -15.74 -13.81 -1.69
CA GLU A 56 -15.56 -15.24 -1.55
C GLU A 56 -14.81 -15.54 -0.24
N TRP A 57 -15.43 -16.33 0.62
CA TRP A 57 -14.86 -16.70 1.92
C TRP A 57 -14.17 -18.06 1.83
N THR A 58 -12.86 -18.07 2.07
CA THR A 58 -12.08 -19.30 2.17
C THR A 58 -11.66 -19.53 3.62
N ARG A 59 -11.94 -20.73 4.15
CA ARG A 59 -11.46 -21.09 5.48
C ARG A 59 -9.98 -21.43 5.40
N THR A 60 -9.13 -20.69 6.13
CA THR A 60 -7.73 -21.03 6.32
C THR A 60 -7.52 -21.67 7.70
N THR A 61 -6.74 -22.72 7.76
CA THR A 61 -6.39 -23.40 9.02
C THR A 61 -5.11 -22.85 9.64
N THR A 62 -4.33 -22.12 8.87
CA THR A 62 -3.05 -21.53 9.29
C THR A 62 -3.07 -20.03 9.00
N GLN A 63 -2.61 -19.23 9.95
CA GLN A 63 -2.36 -17.81 9.67
C GLN A 63 -1.20 -17.68 8.68
N PRO A 64 -1.36 -16.90 7.61
CA PRO A 64 -0.28 -16.66 6.69
C PRO A 64 0.88 -15.94 7.40
N VAL A 65 2.09 -16.42 7.19
CA VAL A 65 3.28 -15.75 7.69
C VAL A 65 3.56 -14.53 6.81
N VAL A 66 3.75 -13.39 7.46
CA VAL A 66 4.02 -12.11 6.80
C VAL A 66 5.48 -11.75 6.98
N PRO A 67 6.21 -11.38 5.92
CA PRO A 67 7.54 -10.81 6.05
C PRO A 67 7.55 -9.57 6.95
N GLY A 68 8.52 -9.49 7.85
CA GLY A 68 8.73 -8.34 8.72
C GLY A 68 9.41 -7.18 8.00
N VAL A 69 9.21 -5.96 8.49
CA VAL A 69 9.88 -4.75 8.00
C VAL A 69 10.62 -4.08 9.13
N ARG A 70 11.87 -3.64 8.88
CA ARG A 70 12.68 -2.87 9.83
C ARG A 70 13.53 -1.81 9.13
N ASP A 71 14.22 -0.99 9.93
CA ASP A 71 15.19 0.00 9.48
C ASP A 71 14.56 1.00 8.48
N ILE A 72 13.34 1.46 8.77
CA ILE A 72 12.64 2.42 7.91
C ILE A 72 13.31 3.79 8.04
N VAL A 73 13.86 4.29 6.94
CA VAL A 73 14.49 5.62 6.85
C VAL A 73 13.90 6.38 5.68
N TRP A 74 13.59 7.65 5.88
CA TRP A 74 13.15 8.53 4.79
C TRP A 74 14.04 9.72 4.58
N GLN A 75 14.09 10.18 3.36
CA GLN A 75 14.76 11.39 2.92
C GLN A 75 13.75 12.25 2.16
N GLY A 76 13.66 13.52 2.52
CA GLY A 76 12.86 14.51 1.83
C GLY A 76 13.60 15.11 0.62
N GLY A 77 13.12 16.24 0.12
CA GLY A 77 13.69 16.98 -1.01
C GLY A 77 12.88 16.87 -2.29
N SER A 78 13.49 17.18 -3.43
CA SER A 78 12.80 17.19 -4.73
C SER A 78 12.41 15.79 -5.22
N GLN A 79 13.11 14.77 -4.77
CA GLN A 79 12.82 13.35 -5.06
C GLN A 79 12.82 12.57 -3.75
N PRO A 80 11.72 12.59 -3.00
CA PRO A 80 11.65 11.90 -1.73
C PRO A 80 11.84 10.39 -1.87
N ARG A 81 12.39 9.80 -0.82
CA ARG A 81 12.73 8.39 -0.80
C ARG A 81 12.49 7.79 0.57
N VAL A 82 11.95 6.58 0.60
CA VAL A 82 11.91 5.72 1.78
C VAL A 82 12.67 4.45 1.49
N SER A 83 13.57 4.08 2.36
CA SER A 83 14.28 2.80 2.33
C SER A 83 13.96 1.99 3.57
N ALA A 84 13.91 0.68 3.44
CA ALA A 84 13.69 -0.24 4.56
C ALA A 84 14.28 -1.62 4.24
N THR A 85 14.31 -2.48 5.25
CA THR A 85 14.78 -3.87 5.14
C THR A 85 13.62 -4.82 5.38
N LEU A 86 13.36 -5.68 4.40
CA LEU A 86 12.40 -6.79 4.51
C LEU A 86 13.09 -8.01 5.12
N ILE A 87 12.38 -8.73 6.00
CA ILE A 87 12.90 -9.89 6.71
C ILE A 87 11.99 -11.09 6.48
N ASN A 88 12.58 -12.20 6.11
CA ASN A 88 11.88 -13.48 6.04
C ASN A 88 12.09 -14.27 7.35
N PRO A 89 11.04 -14.54 8.15
CA PRO A 89 11.17 -15.29 9.39
C PRO A 89 11.16 -16.82 9.21
N ILE A 90 10.88 -17.33 8.00
CA ILE A 90 10.71 -18.77 7.75
C ILE A 90 11.80 -19.36 6.86
N ALA A 91 11.90 -20.69 6.86
CA ALA A 91 12.90 -21.45 6.10
C ALA A 91 12.57 -21.59 4.60
N GLU A 92 11.47 -21.01 4.14
CA GLU A 92 11.06 -21.02 2.74
C GLU A 92 11.20 -19.61 2.14
N PRO A 93 11.64 -19.46 0.89
CA PRO A 93 11.72 -18.15 0.25
C PRO A 93 10.34 -17.63 -0.10
N PHE A 94 10.15 -16.32 -0.03
CA PHE A 94 8.99 -15.65 -0.61
C PHE A 94 9.32 -15.12 -2.00
N SER A 95 8.35 -15.22 -2.92
CA SER A 95 8.43 -14.65 -4.26
C SER A 95 7.44 -13.51 -4.44
N ASN A 96 7.83 -12.47 -5.22
CA ASN A 96 6.95 -11.36 -5.60
C ASN A 96 6.26 -10.67 -4.41
N VAL A 97 7.00 -10.45 -3.32
CA VAL A 97 6.47 -9.78 -2.13
C VAL A 97 6.12 -8.33 -2.50
N ARG A 98 4.84 -8.01 -2.43
CA ARG A 98 4.33 -6.66 -2.67
C ARG A 98 4.32 -5.88 -1.37
N LEU A 99 4.75 -4.62 -1.42
CA LEU A 99 4.81 -3.74 -0.26
C LEU A 99 4.23 -2.39 -0.60
N ILE A 100 3.57 -1.79 0.38
CA ILE A 100 3.07 -0.43 0.31
C ILE A 100 3.75 0.38 1.41
N ALA A 101 4.30 1.54 1.04
CA ALA A 101 4.74 2.56 1.97
C ALA A 101 3.71 3.68 1.99
N THR A 102 3.28 4.08 3.18
CA THR A 102 2.43 5.25 3.40
C THR A 102 3.18 6.23 4.30
N VAL A 103 3.25 7.48 3.87
CA VAL A 103 3.89 8.58 4.58
C VAL A 103 2.79 9.43 5.20
N PHE A 104 2.93 9.74 6.50
CA PHE A 104 1.98 10.54 7.27
C PHE A 104 2.63 11.82 7.77
N ASP A 105 1.87 12.88 7.87
CA ASP A 105 2.26 14.12 8.53
C ASP A 105 2.04 14.06 10.05
N SER A 106 2.30 15.19 10.74
CA SER A 106 2.12 15.31 12.19
C SER A 106 0.66 15.26 12.68
N ASN A 107 -0.31 15.36 11.77
CA ASN A 107 -1.74 15.24 12.04
C ASN A 107 -2.27 13.84 11.73
N ASP A 108 -1.38 12.88 11.48
CA ASP A 108 -1.71 11.52 11.07
C ASP A 108 -2.45 11.43 9.72
N GLN A 109 -2.32 12.48 8.88
CA GLN A 109 -2.86 12.48 7.54
C GLN A 109 -1.88 11.83 6.57
N ALA A 110 -2.36 10.90 5.74
CA ALA A 110 -1.55 10.30 4.68
C ALA A 110 -1.27 11.34 3.59
N ILE A 111 0.00 11.68 3.40
CA ILE A 111 0.46 12.69 2.43
C ILE A 111 1.08 12.10 1.18
N ALA A 112 1.50 10.84 1.23
CA ALA A 112 2.04 10.12 0.07
C ALA A 112 1.93 8.61 0.28
N ALA A 113 1.81 7.88 -0.83
CA ALA A 113 1.89 6.43 -0.84
C ALA A 113 2.66 5.95 -2.07
N SER A 114 3.33 4.82 -1.95
CA SER A 114 4.04 4.18 -3.06
C SER A 114 4.05 2.66 -2.87
N ARG A 115 4.19 1.95 -3.98
CA ARG A 115 4.27 0.49 -4.00
C ARG A 115 5.59 0.02 -4.57
N THR A 116 6.13 -1.05 -4.00
CA THR A 116 7.28 -1.76 -4.57
C THR A 116 7.07 -3.27 -4.52
N VAL A 117 7.89 -4.00 -5.25
CA VAL A 117 7.88 -5.47 -5.27
C VAL A 117 9.29 -5.98 -5.05
N VAL A 118 9.45 -6.90 -4.09
CA VAL A 118 10.68 -7.67 -3.90
C VAL A 118 10.50 -9.01 -4.60
N ALA A 119 11.25 -9.25 -5.68
CA ALA A 119 11.08 -10.42 -6.52
C ALA A 119 11.34 -11.73 -5.76
N ILE A 120 12.41 -11.78 -4.98
CA ILE A 120 12.78 -12.92 -4.14
C ILE A 120 13.26 -12.41 -2.79
N LEU A 121 12.66 -12.91 -1.72
CA LEU A 121 13.13 -12.76 -0.36
C LEU A 121 13.65 -14.12 0.11
N PRO A 122 14.98 -14.28 0.29
CA PRO A 122 15.57 -15.59 0.63
C PRO A 122 15.01 -16.16 1.93
N ALA A 123 15.05 -17.49 2.05
CA ALA A 123 14.71 -18.19 3.30
C ALA A 123 15.55 -17.65 4.46
N GLN A 124 14.91 -17.32 5.57
CA GLN A 124 15.56 -16.75 6.78
C GLN A 124 16.48 -15.56 6.47
N GLY A 125 16.28 -14.91 5.32
CA GLY A 125 17.12 -13.85 4.80
C GLY A 125 16.46 -12.47 4.87
N THR A 126 17.16 -11.51 4.28
CA THR A 126 16.71 -10.12 4.18
C THR A 126 16.85 -9.61 2.76
N ALA A 127 16.04 -8.60 2.42
CA ALA A 127 16.17 -7.86 1.17
C ALA A 127 15.99 -6.36 1.41
N PRO A 128 16.83 -5.50 0.80
CA PRO A 128 16.60 -4.06 0.83
C PRO A 128 15.42 -3.71 -0.07
N MET A 129 14.68 -2.67 0.32
CA MET A 129 13.60 -2.12 -0.49
C MET A 129 13.65 -0.60 -0.50
N VAL A 130 13.15 -0.03 -1.58
CA VAL A 130 13.11 1.42 -1.78
C VAL A 130 11.79 1.82 -2.40
N PHE A 131 11.24 2.91 -1.90
CA PHE A 131 10.10 3.62 -2.46
C PHE A 131 10.54 5.02 -2.85
N THR A 132 10.07 5.52 -3.98
CA THR A 132 10.45 6.84 -4.50
C THR A 132 9.23 7.61 -4.97
N TRP A 133 9.33 8.94 -4.92
CA TRP A 133 8.32 9.85 -5.44
C TRP A 133 8.98 10.86 -6.37
N ASN A 134 8.27 11.22 -7.42
CA ASN A 134 8.77 12.16 -8.44
C ASN A 134 8.51 13.63 -8.08
N VAL A 135 7.78 13.86 -7.00
CA VAL A 135 7.43 15.20 -6.50
C VAL A 135 7.70 15.27 -5.01
N PRO A 136 8.04 16.45 -4.46
CA PRO A 136 8.19 16.64 -3.03
C PRO A 136 6.91 16.24 -2.27
N PHE A 137 7.06 15.87 -1.01
CA PHE A 137 5.89 15.66 -0.16
C PHE A 137 5.16 16.99 0.07
N ALA A 138 3.82 16.93 0.13
CA ALA A 138 2.98 18.11 0.33
C ALA A 138 3.19 18.78 1.70
N SER A 139 3.62 18.01 2.71
CA SER A 139 3.97 18.49 4.04
C SER A 139 5.15 17.70 4.61
N THR A 140 5.68 18.12 5.76
CA THR A 140 6.79 17.44 6.42
C THR A 140 6.35 16.06 6.94
N PRO A 141 7.05 14.97 6.55
CA PRO A 141 6.80 13.64 7.09
C PRO A 141 7.03 13.59 8.60
N ALA A 142 6.13 12.95 9.32
CA ALA A 142 6.28 12.64 10.74
C ALA A 142 6.41 11.14 11.00
N ARG A 143 5.76 10.31 10.16
CA ARG A 143 5.74 8.85 10.31
C ARG A 143 5.67 8.17 8.93
N VAL A 144 6.30 7.02 8.83
CA VAL A 144 6.20 6.15 7.66
C VAL A 144 5.79 4.75 8.11
N GLU A 145 4.79 4.21 7.47
CA GLU A 145 4.41 2.80 7.59
C GLU A 145 4.77 2.05 6.31
N VAL A 146 5.33 0.86 6.48
CA VAL A 146 5.57 -0.06 5.35
C VAL A 146 4.92 -1.38 5.69
N ILE A 147 3.98 -1.81 4.84
CA ILE A 147 3.21 -3.04 5.03
C ILE A 147 3.47 -3.97 3.84
N SER A 148 3.82 -5.22 4.15
CA SER A 148 3.87 -6.28 3.14
C SER A 148 2.46 -6.85 2.93
N LEU A 149 2.05 -6.95 1.65
CA LEU A 149 0.77 -7.57 1.29
C LEU A 149 0.92 -9.09 1.30
N ILE A 150 0.02 -9.75 2.01
CA ILE A 150 -0.08 -11.20 1.98
C ILE A 150 -0.69 -11.59 0.62
N GLN A 151 -0.04 -12.48 -0.08
CA GLN A 151 -0.69 -13.19 -1.18
C GLN A 151 -1.30 -14.47 -0.58
N VAL A 152 -2.61 -14.58 -0.65
CA VAL A 152 -3.29 -15.84 -0.37
C VAL A 152 -3.08 -16.72 -1.61
N PRO A 153 -2.57 -17.95 -1.48
CA PRO A 153 -2.32 -18.86 -2.59
C PRO A 153 -3.60 -19.29 -3.29
#